data_66b0320fcdbe98f0f82aa9a9a40c8c13
#
_entry.id   66b0320fcdbe98f0f82aa9a9a40c8c13
#
_cell.length_a   1.000
_cell.length_b   1.000
_cell.length_c   1.000
_cell.angle_alpha   90.00
_cell.angle_beta   90.00
_cell.angle_gamma   90.00
#
_symmetry.space_group_name_H-M   'P 1'
#
loop_
_entity.id
_entity.type
_entity.pdbx_description
1 polymer ?
#
loop_
_entity_poly.entity_id
_entity_poly.type
_entity_poly.pdbx_seq_one_letter_code
_entity_poly.pdbx_strand_id
1 'polypeptide(L)'
;MLKTEMRNPRTMHIDKMATEEMVDTMISESYNAIKAVEGAHKEIAKAVDVISEAIAKGGRLLYIGAGTSGRLGVLDASECPPTFGVSPELVKGIIAGGNECMFKASENAEDMAAAGERDIVANNVCEKDAVVGISAAGGAKYVISALKKAKEAGAAVIGVACNKDVPIMDVCDIFICADTGPEVITGSTRLNAGTAQKIILNIFSTCTMIKS
;
A
#
# COMPACT_ATOMS: atom_id res chain seq x y z
N MET A 1 5.63 10.86 17.20
CA MET A 1 5.21 11.59 15.98
C MET A 1 5.58 10.72 14.80
N LEU A 2 4.66 10.54 13.84
CA LEU A 2 4.92 9.75 12.64
C LEU A 2 6.00 10.43 11.79
N LYS A 3 6.95 9.68 11.26
CA LYS A 3 8.06 10.24 10.47
C LYS A 3 7.56 10.91 9.18
N THR A 4 6.53 10.36 8.54
CA THR A 4 5.88 10.95 7.36
C THR A 4 5.25 12.32 7.61
N GLU A 5 4.96 12.65 8.88
CA GLU A 5 4.38 13.92 9.30
C GLU A 5 5.43 14.91 9.83
N MET A 6 6.69 14.50 9.90
CA MET A 6 7.79 15.38 10.31
C MET A 6 8.17 16.32 9.17
N ARG A 7 8.69 17.49 9.53
CA ARG A 7 9.32 18.39 8.55
C ARG A 7 10.62 17.80 8.06
N ASN A 8 10.85 17.87 6.75
CA ASN A 8 12.11 17.45 6.15
C ASN A 8 13.14 18.59 6.28
N PRO A 9 14.24 18.40 7.02
CA PRO A 9 15.25 19.47 7.21
C PRO A 9 15.89 19.96 5.91
N ARG A 10 15.96 19.09 4.89
CA ARG A 10 16.57 19.43 3.59
C ARG A 10 15.67 20.27 2.70
N THR A 11 14.37 20.36 3.01
CA THR A 11 13.40 21.07 2.19
C THR A 11 12.69 22.23 2.93
N MET A 12 13.22 22.62 4.10
CA MET A 12 12.64 23.69 4.92
C MET A 12 12.48 25.02 4.19
N HIS A 13 13.30 25.26 3.19
CA HIS A 13 13.33 26.49 2.39
C HIS A 13 13.25 26.20 0.88
N ILE A 14 12.58 25.13 0.49
CA ILE A 14 12.46 24.72 -0.90
C ILE A 14 11.81 25.81 -1.78
N ASP A 15 10.95 26.63 -1.20
CA ASP A 15 10.31 27.78 -1.84
C ASP A 15 11.30 28.89 -2.28
N LYS A 16 12.53 28.88 -1.74
CA LYS A 16 13.60 29.85 -2.06
C LYS A 16 14.66 29.30 -2.99
N MET A 17 14.60 28.03 -3.32
CA MET A 17 15.56 27.38 -4.21
C MET A 17 15.32 27.79 -5.66
N ALA A 18 16.38 27.79 -6.47
CA ALA A 18 16.23 27.85 -7.93
C ALA A 18 15.55 26.59 -8.44
N THR A 19 14.90 26.65 -9.59
CA THR A 19 14.12 25.49 -10.14
C THR A 19 14.99 24.24 -10.29
N GLU A 20 16.23 24.40 -10.78
CA GLU A 20 17.18 23.28 -10.94
C GLU A 20 17.50 22.63 -9.57
N GLU A 21 17.77 23.45 -8.56
CA GLU A 21 18.01 22.98 -7.19
C GLU A 21 16.79 22.26 -6.58
N MET A 22 15.56 22.76 -6.85
CA MET A 22 14.33 22.06 -6.44
C MET A 22 14.25 20.67 -7.10
N VAL A 23 14.51 20.57 -8.40
CA VAL A 23 14.47 19.30 -9.15
C VAL A 23 15.51 18.33 -8.60
N ASP A 24 16.74 18.77 -8.41
CA ASP A 24 17.82 17.94 -7.84
C ASP A 24 17.49 17.45 -6.44
N THR A 25 16.91 18.33 -5.62
CA THR A 25 16.44 17.99 -4.26
C THR A 25 15.34 16.92 -4.32
N MET A 26 14.33 17.09 -5.18
CA MET A 26 13.26 16.11 -5.37
C MET A 26 13.80 14.73 -5.82
N ILE A 27 14.72 14.70 -6.78
CA ILE A 27 15.36 13.46 -7.25
C ILE A 27 16.14 12.82 -6.11
N SER A 28 16.96 13.60 -5.41
CA SER A 28 17.79 13.12 -4.29
C SER A 28 16.93 12.51 -3.16
N GLU A 29 15.83 13.16 -2.79
CA GLU A 29 14.91 12.66 -1.77
C GLU A 29 14.18 11.38 -2.22
N SER A 30 13.91 11.22 -3.52
CA SER A 30 13.23 10.03 -4.04
C SER A 30 14.02 8.73 -3.85
N TYR A 31 15.35 8.79 -3.70
CA TYR A 31 16.16 7.61 -3.34
C TYR A 31 15.80 7.02 -1.98
N ASN A 32 15.19 7.79 -1.08
CA ASN A 32 14.73 7.28 0.22
C ASN A 32 13.64 6.22 0.06
N ALA A 33 12.81 6.29 -0.98
CA ALA A 33 11.82 5.27 -1.28
C ALA A 33 12.48 3.92 -1.61
N ILE A 34 13.54 3.92 -2.44
CA ILE A 34 14.30 2.70 -2.79
C ILE A 34 14.94 2.08 -1.53
N LYS A 35 15.65 2.90 -0.74
CA LYS A 35 16.30 2.46 0.50
C LYS A 35 15.30 1.87 1.50
N ALA A 36 14.10 2.46 1.59
CA ALA A 36 13.05 1.96 2.47
C ALA A 36 12.56 0.56 2.04
N VAL A 37 12.41 0.34 0.74
CA VAL A 37 12.06 -0.99 0.19
C VAL A 37 13.19 -2.00 0.42
N GLU A 38 14.46 -1.61 0.17
CA GLU A 38 15.62 -2.45 0.47
C GLU A 38 15.67 -2.87 1.95
N GLY A 39 15.36 -1.93 2.87
CA GLY A 39 15.31 -2.20 4.29
C GLY A 39 14.22 -3.20 4.72
N ALA A 40 13.17 -3.37 3.91
CA ALA A 40 12.04 -4.25 4.17
C ALA A 40 12.06 -5.55 3.32
N HIS A 41 13.14 -5.83 2.61
CA HIS A 41 13.19 -6.91 1.59
C HIS A 41 12.82 -8.30 2.13
N LYS A 42 13.15 -8.62 3.40
CA LYS A 42 12.84 -9.93 4.00
C LYS A 42 11.34 -10.12 4.23
N GLU A 43 10.67 -9.09 4.74
CA GLU A 43 9.23 -9.10 4.98
C GLU A 43 8.46 -9.10 3.66
N ILE A 44 8.96 -8.38 2.65
CA ILE A 44 8.43 -8.40 1.28
C ILE A 44 8.53 -9.82 0.69
N ALA A 45 9.68 -10.47 0.81
CA ALA A 45 9.87 -11.83 0.31
C ALA A 45 8.90 -12.83 0.98
N LYS A 46 8.74 -12.77 2.30
CA LYS A 46 7.75 -13.58 3.03
C LYS A 46 6.32 -13.33 2.54
N ALA A 47 5.96 -12.07 2.29
CA ALA A 47 4.65 -11.72 1.76
C ALA A 47 4.43 -12.31 0.35
N VAL A 48 5.43 -12.24 -0.54
CA VAL A 48 5.38 -12.90 -1.86
C VAL A 48 5.11 -14.39 -1.72
N ASP A 49 5.78 -15.09 -0.79
CA ASP A 49 5.56 -16.52 -0.57
C ASP A 49 4.11 -16.80 -0.15
N VAL A 50 3.57 -16.05 0.81
CA VAL A 50 2.19 -16.19 1.29
C VAL A 50 1.18 -15.90 0.18
N ILE A 51 1.39 -14.85 -0.62
CA ILE A 51 0.52 -14.50 -1.75
C ILE A 51 0.55 -15.62 -2.81
N SER A 52 1.75 -16.14 -3.12
CA SER A 52 1.92 -17.24 -4.09
C SER A 52 1.20 -18.50 -3.64
N GLU A 53 1.28 -18.84 -2.34
CA GLU A 53 0.54 -19.97 -1.77
C GLU A 53 -0.98 -19.77 -1.83
N ALA A 54 -1.47 -18.55 -1.58
CA ALA A 54 -2.89 -18.23 -1.68
C ALA A 54 -3.40 -18.47 -3.11
N ILE A 55 -2.69 -17.96 -4.11
CA ILE A 55 -3.04 -18.15 -5.53
C ILE A 55 -2.96 -19.62 -5.94
N ALA A 56 -1.94 -20.36 -5.51
CA ALA A 56 -1.79 -21.79 -5.79
C ALA A 56 -2.95 -22.63 -5.21
N LYS A 57 -3.59 -22.16 -4.12
CA LYS A 57 -4.79 -22.77 -3.51
C LYS A 57 -6.11 -22.34 -4.19
N GLY A 58 -6.03 -21.59 -5.29
CA GLY A 58 -7.19 -21.07 -6.03
C GLY A 58 -7.81 -19.83 -5.37
N GLY A 59 -7.06 -19.12 -4.53
CA GLY A 59 -7.41 -17.83 -3.96
C GLY A 59 -6.94 -16.66 -4.83
N ARG A 60 -7.00 -15.44 -4.28
CA ARG A 60 -6.75 -14.17 -4.98
C ARG A 60 -5.83 -13.27 -4.15
N LEU A 61 -5.23 -12.29 -4.81
CA LEU A 61 -4.57 -11.15 -4.17
C LEU A 61 -5.53 -9.94 -4.17
N LEU A 62 -5.87 -9.41 -3.01
CA LEU A 62 -6.68 -8.20 -2.89
C LEU A 62 -5.86 -7.09 -2.24
N TYR A 63 -5.73 -5.96 -2.92
CA TYR A 63 -5.19 -4.71 -2.36
C TYR A 63 -6.32 -3.88 -1.78
N ILE A 64 -6.13 -3.30 -0.59
CA ILE A 64 -7.09 -2.38 0.00
C ILE A 64 -6.38 -1.16 0.58
N GLY A 65 -6.85 0.04 0.22
CA GLY A 65 -6.22 1.28 0.63
C GLY A 65 -7.13 2.49 0.47
N ALA A 66 -6.70 3.62 1.03
CA ALA A 66 -7.36 4.91 0.86
C ALA A 66 -6.44 5.89 0.09
N GLY A 67 -7.03 6.86 -0.61
CA GLY A 67 -6.29 7.90 -1.33
C GLY A 67 -5.24 7.34 -2.29
N THR A 68 -4.01 7.82 -2.22
CA THR A 68 -2.90 7.37 -3.07
C THR A 68 -2.64 5.87 -2.92
N SER A 69 -2.66 5.34 -1.70
CA SER A 69 -2.43 3.91 -1.44
C SER A 69 -3.46 3.01 -2.13
N GLY A 70 -4.76 3.40 -2.09
CA GLY A 70 -5.82 2.69 -2.82
C GLY A 70 -5.67 2.79 -4.33
N ARG A 71 -5.30 3.97 -4.85
CA ARG A 71 -5.04 4.17 -6.29
C ARG A 71 -3.91 3.29 -6.80
N LEU A 72 -2.83 3.16 -6.03
CA LEU A 72 -1.70 2.30 -6.39
C LEU A 72 -2.09 0.83 -6.41
N GLY A 73 -2.93 0.38 -5.46
CA GLY A 73 -3.47 -0.99 -5.47
C GLY A 73 -4.33 -1.27 -6.72
N VAL A 74 -5.20 -0.33 -7.10
CA VAL A 74 -6.00 -0.45 -8.33
C VAL A 74 -5.11 -0.42 -9.57
N LEU A 75 -4.11 0.46 -9.61
CA LEU A 75 -3.16 0.56 -10.72
C LEU A 75 -2.44 -0.77 -10.94
N ASP A 76 -1.81 -1.32 -9.91
CA ASP A 76 -1.05 -2.58 -10.02
C ASP A 76 -1.96 -3.75 -10.42
N ALA A 77 -3.15 -3.85 -9.84
CA ALA A 77 -4.13 -4.89 -10.17
C ALA A 77 -4.58 -4.82 -11.63
N SER A 78 -4.81 -3.62 -12.17
CA SER A 78 -5.28 -3.41 -13.54
C SER A 78 -4.27 -3.81 -14.61
N GLU A 79 -2.98 -3.84 -14.29
CA GLU A 79 -1.89 -4.19 -15.21
C GLU A 79 -1.57 -5.71 -15.22
N CYS A 80 -2.12 -6.48 -14.27
CA CYS A 80 -1.89 -7.93 -14.23
C CYS A 80 -2.52 -8.69 -15.42
N PRO A 81 -3.78 -8.44 -15.83
CA PRO A 81 -4.37 -9.11 -16.99
C PRO A 81 -3.61 -8.88 -18.30
N PRO A 82 -3.27 -7.67 -18.73
CA PRO A 82 -2.56 -7.46 -19.99
C PRO A 82 -1.11 -7.98 -19.95
N THR A 83 -0.47 -8.03 -18.77
CA THR A 83 0.93 -8.47 -18.65
C THR A 83 1.05 -9.98 -18.57
N PHE A 84 0.18 -10.64 -17.79
CA PHE A 84 0.31 -12.07 -17.47
C PHE A 84 -0.81 -12.93 -18.06
N GLY A 85 -1.81 -12.36 -18.73
CA GLY A 85 -2.92 -13.09 -19.33
C GLY A 85 -3.88 -13.72 -18.29
N VAL A 86 -3.89 -13.21 -17.08
CA VAL A 86 -4.71 -13.72 -15.97
C VAL A 86 -6.07 -13.05 -15.90
N SER A 87 -7.01 -13.67 -15.17
CA SER A 87 -8.31 -13.05 -14.89
C SER A 87 -8.16 -11.74 -14.13
N PRO A 88 -8.97 -10.69 -14.43
CA PRO A 88 -8.99 -9.47 -13.63
C PRO A 88 -9.47 -9.68 -12.19
N GLU A 89 -10.08 -10.81 -11.88
CA GLU A 89 -10.46 -11.18 -10.52
C GLU A 89 -9.31 -11.78 -9.71
N LEU A 90 -8.20 -12.18 -10.33
CA LEU A 90 -7.08 -12.82 -9.64
C LEU A 90 -6.30 -11.82 -8.76
N VAL A 91 -6.11 -10.60 -9.26
CA VAL A 91 -5.53 -9.49 -8.50
C VAL A 91 -6.52 -8.33 -8.54
N LYS A 92 -6.96 -7.86 -7.39
CA LYS A 92 -8.01 -6.86 -7.30
C LYS A 92 -7.61 -5.70 -6.39
N GLY A 93 -7.84 -4.49 -6.85
CA GLY A 93 -7.64 -3.26 -6.06
C GLY A 93 -8.98 -2.72 -5.55
N ILE A 94 -9.03 -2.39 -4.26
CA ILE A 94 -10.20 -1.83 -3.57
C ILE A 94 -9.77 -0.50 -2.95
N ILE A 95 -10.49 0.57 -3.30
CA ILE A 95 -10.20 1.92 -2.81
C ILE A 95 -11.34 2.44 -1.93
N ALA A 96 -11.00 3.03 -0.79
CA ALA A 96 -11.94 3.69 0.10
C ALA A 96 -12.76 4.75 -0.66
N GLY A 97 -14.08 4.70 -0.53
CA GLY A 97 -15.01 5.59 -1.23
C GLY A 97 -15.36 5.14 -2.65
N GLY A 98 -14.84 3.99 -3.12
CA GLY A 98 -15.21 3.39 -4.40
C GLY A 98 -14.55 4.04 -5.62
N ASN A 99 -15.02 3.66 -6.81
CA ASN A 99 -14.39 4.00 -8.09
C ASN A 99 -14.23 5.51 -8.36
N GLU A 100 -15.14 6.34 -7.86
CA GLU A 100 -15.02 7.79 -8.03
C GLU A 100 -13.77 8.36 -7.36
N CYS A 101 -13.32 7.73 -6.29
CA CYS A 101 -12.11 8.12 -5.54
C CYS A 101 -10.80 7.84 -6.29
N MET A 102 -10.85 7.16 -7.42
CA MET A 102 -9.71 7.07 -8.35
C MET A 102 -9.35 8.44 -8.92
N PHE A 103 -10.35 9.24 -9.24
CA PHE A 103 -10.20 10.51 -9.96
C PHE A 103 -10.34 11.74 -9.06
N LYS A 104 -11.11 11.63 -7.96
CA LYS A 104 -11.35 12.73 -7.02
C LYS A 104 -10.90 12.34 -5.61
N ALA A 105 -10.29 13.29 -4.90
CA ALA A 105 -10.04 13.11 -3.48
C ALA A 105 -11.38 13.07 -2.72
N SER A 106 -11.54 12.08 -1.84
CA SER A 106 -12.65 12.03 -0.89
C SER A 106 -12.11 12.28 0.50
N GLU A 107 -12.55 13.35 1.11
CA GLU A 107 -12.24 13.63 2.51
C GLU A 107 -12.92 12.59 3.39
N ASN A 108 -12.27 12.19 4.47
CA ASN A 108 -12.77 11.23 5.48
C ASN A 108 -13.01 9.77 5.02
N ALA A 109 -12.79 9.39 3.76
CA ALA A 109 -12.98 8.00 3.31
C ALA A 109 -12.08 7.01 4.09
N GLU A 110 -10.88 7.43 4.47
CA GLU A 110 -9.93 6.63 5.26
C GLU A 110 -10.38 6.37 6.70
N ASP A 111 -11.28 7.20 7.24
CA ASP A 111 -11.82 7.09 8.60
C ASP A 111 -13.07 6.19 8.69
N MET A 112 -13.62 5.75 7.57
CA MET A 112 -14.86 5.00 7.52
C MET A 112 -14.65 3.49 7.78
N ALA A 113 -14.44 3.09 9.04
CA ALA A 113 -14.21 1.69 9.43
C ALA A 113 -15.26 0.72 8.86
N ALA A 114 -16.55 1.02 9.05
CA ALA A 114 -17.64 0.17 8.55
C ALA A 114 -17.65 0.00 7.01
N ALA A 115 -17.06 0.93 6.26
CA ALA A 115 -16.93 0.79 4.82
C ALA A 115 -15.87 -0.27 4.47
N GLY A 116 -14.74 -0.31 5.21
CA GLY A 116 -13.71 -1.33 5.02
C GLY A 116 -14.25 -2.75 5.24
N GLU A 117 -15.03 -2.95 6.29
CA GLU A 117 -15.68 -4.26 6.53
C GLU A 117 -16.66 -4.64 5.42
N ARG A 118 -17.51 -3.69 4.99
CA ARG A 118 -18.46 -3.93 3.88
C ARG A 118 -17.75 -4.32 2.59
N ASP A 119 -16.63 -3.67 2.27
CA ASP A 119 -15.90 -3.94 1.04
C ASP A 119 -15.28 -5.34 1.04
N ILE A 120 -14.80 -5.83 2.18
CA ILE A 120 -14.32 -7.23 2.32
C ILE A 120 -15.46 -8.22 2.11
N VAL A 121 -16.61 -7.99 2.74
CA VAL A 121 -17.80 -8.83 2.59
C VAL A 121 -18.31 -8.82 1.14
N ALA A 122 -18.42 -7.64 0.52
CA ALA A 122 -18.89 -7.47 -0.86
C ALA A 122 -17.97 -8.15 -1.89
N ASN A 123 -16.69 -8.31 -1.59
CA ASN A 123 -15.73 -9.02 -2.44
C ASN A 123 -15.64 -10.52 -2.12
N ASN A 124 -16.49 -11.05 -1.21
CA ASN A 124 -16.53 -12.47 -0.82
C ASN A 124 -15.14 -13.00 -0.45
N VAL A 125 -14.38 -12.24 0.35
CA VAL A 125 -13.05 -12.65 0.81
C VAL A 125 -13.18 -13.92 1.67
N CYS A 126 -12.30 -14.89 1.45
CA CYS A 126 -12.31 -16.18 2.12
C CYS A 126 -10.90 -16.65 2.52
N GLU A 127 -10.81 -17.81 3.16
CA GLU A 127 -9.57 -18.39 3.70
C GLU A 127 -8.49 -18.73 2.66
N LYS A 128 -8.82 -18.68 1.37
CA LYS A 128 -7.85 -18.89 0.29
C LYS A 128 -7.16 -17.60 -0.16
N ASP A 129 -7.76 -16.45 0.15
CA ASP A 129 -7.30 -15.15 -0.35
C ASP A 129 -6.14 -14.59 0.48
N ALA A 130 -5.32 -13.74 -0.14
CA ALA A 130 -4.36 -12.87 0.52
C ALA A 130 -4.82 -11.41 0.38
N VAL A 131 -4.95 -10.70 1.51
CA VAL A 131 -5.37 -9.30 1.55
C VAL A 131 -4.24 -8.41 2.02
N VAL A 132 -3.87 -7.43 1.19
CA VAL A 132 -2.81 -6.46 1.47
C VAL A 132 -3.45 -5.10 1.78
N GLY A 133 -3.35 -4.68 3.03
CA GLY A 133 -3.75 -3.34 3.47
C GLY A 133 -2.61 -2.34 3.32
N ILE A 134 -2.89 -1.21 2.67
CA ILE A 134 -1.89 -0.20 2.32
C ILE A 134 -2.27 1.13 2.97
N SER A 135 -1.42 1.62 3.89
CA SER A 135 -1.63 2.89 4.59
C SER A 135 -0.29 3.53 4.95
N ALA A 136 0.10 4.62 4.30
CA ALA A 136 1.40 5.26 4.52
C ALA A 136 1.61 5.64 6.00
N ALA A 137 0.65 6.28 6.63
CA ALA A 137 0.67 6.60 8.05
C ALA A 137 0.42 5.39 8.96
N GLY A 138 -0.19 4.31 8.42
CA GLY A 138 -0.48 3.09 9.15
C GLY A 138 -1.70 3.17 10.08
N GLY A 139 -2.48 4.25 10.03
CA GLY A 139 -3.59 4.52 10.94
C GLY A 139 -4.98 4.58 10.29
N ALA A 140 -5.12 4.38 8.97
CA ALA A 140 -6.38 4.47 8.27
C ALA A 140 -7.39 3.44 8.80
N LYS A 141 -8.47 3.91 9.43
CA LYS A 141 -9.49 3.05 10.06
C LYS A 141 -10.18 2.12 9.05
N TYR A 142 -10.42 2.63 7.85
CA TYR A 142 -10.93 1.84 6.72
C TYR A 142 -10.08 0.60 6.46
N VAL A 143 -8.74 0.79 6.33
CA VAL A 143 -7.81 -0.32 6.06
C VAL A 143 -7.74 -1.28 7.24
N ILE A 144 -7.62 -0.76 8.46
CA ILE A 144 -7.51 -1.58 9.67
C ILE A 144 -8.75 -2.47 9.87
N SER A 145 -9.96 -1.91 9.69
CA SER A 145 -11.20 -2.69 9.84
C SER A 145 -11.37 -3.72 8.72
N ALA A 146 -10.96 -3.38 7.50
CA ALA A 146 -10.94 -4.31 6.39
C ALA A 146 -10.00 -5.50 6.66
N LEU A 147 -8.77 -5.25 7.13
CA LEU A 147 -7.83 -6.31 7.48
C LEU A 147 -8.35 -7.20 8.62
N LYS A 148 -8.96 -6.61 9.66
CA LYS A 148 -9.61 -7.39 10.73
C LYS A 148 -10.70 -8.30 10.16
N LYS A 149 -11.56 -7.76 9.29
CA LYS A 149 -12.64 -8.52 8.66
C LYS A 149 -12.13 -9.63 7.74
N ALA A 150 -11.06 -9.38 6.99
CA ALA A 150 -10.39 -10.38 6.16
C ALA A 150 -9.79 -11.51 7.01
N LYS A 151 -9.18 -11.18 8.15
CA LYS A 151 -8.65 -12.15 9.11
C LYS A 151 -9.74 -13.02 9.74
N GLU A 152 -10.90 -12.43 10.06
CA GLU A 152 -12.10 -13.19 10.51
C GLU A 152 -12.59 -14.18 9.45
N ALA A 153 -12.45 -13.85 8.17
CA ALA A 153 -12.78 -14.74 7.05
C ALA A 153 -11.70 -15.81 6.77
N GLY A 154 -10.61 -15.83 7.55
CA GLY A 154 -9.51 -16.79 7.42
C GLY A 154 -8.45 -16.41 6.38
N ALA A 155 -8.57 -15.28 5.71
CA ALA A 155 -7.59 -14.83 4.71
C ALA A 155 -6.23 -14.50 5.34
N ALA A 156 -5.15 -14.68 4.57
CA ALA A 156 -3.84 -14.18 4.95
C ALA A 156 -3.82 -12.65 4.88
N VAL A 157 -3.30 -11.97 5.90
CA VAL A 157 -3.38 -10.52 6.05
C VAL A 157 -2.00 -9.90 6.12
N ILE A 158 -1.71 -8.99 5.17
CA ILE A 158 -0.44 -8.29 5.04
C ILE A 158 -0.68 -6.79 5.20
N GLY A 159 0.13 -6.12 6.01
CA GLY A 159 0.08 -4.66 6.20
C GLY A 159 1.31 -3.98 5.60
N VAL A 160 1.12 -2.91 4.83
CA VAL A 160 2.19 -2.06 4.27
C VAL A 160 2.04 -0.64 4.80
N ALA A 161 3.07 -0.14 5.50
CA ALA A 161 3.10 1.24 6.00
C ALA A 161 4.49 1.86 5.85
N CYS A 162 4.60 3.19 6.05
CA CYS A 162 5.86 3.93 5.99
C CYS A 162 6.31 4.45 7.38
N ASN A 163 5.68 3.96 8.43
CA ASN A 163 6.03 4.25 9.83
C ASN A 163 6.05 2.95 10.63
N LYS A 164 6.88 2.93 11.69
CA LYS A 164 6.91 1.86 12.69
C LYS A 164 5.89 2.12 13.79
N ASP A 165 5.57 1.09 14.55
CA ASP A 165 4.71 1.16 15.74
C ASP A 165 3.37 1.85 15.45
N VAL A 166 2.68 1.38 14.41
CA VAL A 166 1.42 1.93 13.91
C VAL A 166 0.28 0.90 13.99
N PRO A 167 -0.99 1.35 14.12
CA PRO A 167 -2.12 0.45 14.39
C PRO A 167 -2.33 -0.69 13.39
N ILE A 168 -1.96 -0.52 12.12
CA ILE A 168 -2.06 -1.58 11.11
C ILE A 168 -1.17 -2.79 11.45
N MET A 169 -0.06 -2.60 12.18
CA MET A 169 0.86 -3.65 12.59
C MET A 169 0.17 -4.70 13.47
N ASP A 170 -0.75 -4.26 14.33
CA ASP A 170 -1.40 -5.13 15.33
C ASP A 170 -2.42 -6.09 14.71
N VAL A 171 -2.82 -5.87 13.46
CA VAL A 171 -3.91 -6.64 12.83
C VAL A 171 -3.43 -7.58 11.72
N CYS A 172 -2.24 -7.39 11.18
CA CYS A 172 -1.71 -8.19 10.08
C CYS A 172 -0.86 -9.39 10.58
N ASP A 173 -0.70 -10.39 9.70
CA ASP A 173 0.17 -11.56 9.93
C ASP A 173 1.61 -11.23 9.53
N ILE A 174 1.77 -10.40 8.48
CA ILE A 174 3.05 -9.86 8.03
C ILE A 174 2.94 -8.35 7.96
N PHE A 175 3.83 -7.66 8.66
CA PHE A 175 3.94 -6.20 8.60
C PHE A 175 5.19 -5.78 7.85
N ILE A 176 5.01 -4.92 6.85
CA ILE A 176 6.07 -4.35 6.03
C ILE A 176 6.16 -2.85 6.31
N CYS A 177 7.27 -2.45 6.91
CA CYS A 177 7.56 -1.04 7.16
C CYS A 177 8.57 -0.52 6.15
N ALA A 178 8.12 0.21 5.14
CA ALA A 178 8.97 0.97 4.23
C ALA A 178 9.20 2.38 4.79
N ASP A 179 10.14 2.51 5.72
CA ASP A 179 10.46 3.77 6.43
C ASP A 179 11.13 4.78 5.48
N THR A 180 10.32 5.57 4.78
CA THR A 180 10.79 6.58 3.82
C THR A 180 11.28 7.88 4.47
N GLY A 181 11.07 8.04 5.79
CA GLY A 181 11.32 9.31 6.46
C GLY A 181 10.31 10.40 6.10
N PRO A 182 10.65 11.68 6.38
CA PRO A 182 9.79 12.81 6.07
C PRO A 182 9.74 13.10 4.56
N GLU A 183 8.59 13.57 4.11
CA GLU A 183 8.37 13.95 2.72
C GLU A 183 8.97 15.32 2.37
N VAL A 184 9.22 15.57 1.10
CA VAL A 184 9.65 16.89 0.60
C VAL A 184 8.64 17.98 0.99
N ILE A 185 7.36 17.67 0.87
CA ILE A 185 6.25 18.48 1.40
C ILE A 185 5.66 17.71 2.56
N THR A 186 5.71 18.26 3.76
CA THR A 186 5.25 17.64 5.01
C THR A 186 3.85 17.03 4.85
N GLY A 187 3.70 15.76 5.20
CA GLY A 187 2.44 15.02 5.15
C GLY A 187 1.98 14.61 3.74
N SER A 188 2.72 14.99 2.67
CA SER A 188 2.34 14.64 1.29
C SER A 188 2.82 13.22 0.91
N THR A 189 2.22 12.21 1.51
CA THR A 189 2.59 10.79 1.38
C THR A 189 2.39 10.18 -0.01
N ARG A 190 1.89 10.96 -0.97
CA ARG A 190 1.88 10.57 -2.39
C ARG A 190 3.28 10.53 -3.02
N LEU A 191 4.29 11.13 -2.40
CA LEU A 191 5.66 11.25 -2.89
C LEU A 191 6.49 10.00 -2.57
N ASN A 192 7.40 10.05 -1.59
CA ASN A 192 8.30 8.94 -1.27
C ASN A 192 7.54 7.71 -0.75
N ALA A 193 6.58 7.91 0.14
CA ALA A 193 5.76 6.81 0.65
C ALA A 193 4.98 6.12 -0.48
N GLY A 194 4.31 6.89 -1.35
CA GLY A 194 3.63 6.35 -2.53
C GLY A 194 4.58 5.62 -3.47
N THR A 195 5.78 6.16 -3.72
CA THR A 195 6.80 5.52 -4.56
C THR A 195 7.25 4.18 -3.97
N ALA A 196 7.53 4.11 -2.66
CA ALA A 196 7.89 2.87 -2.00
C ALA A 196 6.74 1.83 -2.07
N GLN A 197 5.51 2.25 -1.81
CA GLN A 197 4.33 1.39 -1.93
C GLN A 197 4.19 0.84 -3.36
N LYS A 198 4.30 1.69 -4.38
CA LYS A 198 4.24 1.28 -5.79
C LYS A 198 5.27 0.19 -6.11
N ILE A 199 6.51 0.33 -5.65
CA ILE A 199 7.57 -0.67 -5.86
C ILE A 199 7.20 -1.98 -5.16
N ILE A 200 6.72 -1.94 -3.91
CA ILE A 200 6.32 -3.13 -3.15
C ILE A 200 5.19 -3.88 -3.85
N LEU A 201 4.15 -3.19 -4.32
CA LEU A 201 3.03 -3.81 -5.02
C LEU A 201 3.47 -4.47 -6.34
N ASN A 202 4.33 -3.79 -7.11
CA ASN A 202 4.90 -4.38 -8.32
C ASN A 202 5.73 -5.64 -8.02
N ILE A 203 6.45 -5.70 -6.89
CA ILE A 203 7.17 -6.90 -6.45
C ILE A 203 6.16 -8.00 -6.12
N PHE A 204 5.09 -7.70 -5.39
CA PHE A 204 4.06 -8.69 -5.03
C PHE A 204 3.44 -9.32 -6.26
N SER A 205 2.87 -8.53 -7.15
CA SER A 205 2.21 -9.04 -8.36
C SER A 205 3.20 -9.77 -9.27
N THR A 206 4.34 -9.14 -9.60
CA THR A 206 5.30 -9.70 -10.55
C THR A 206 5.95 -10.99 -10.04
N CYS A 207 6.47 -10.99 -8.81
CA CYS A 207 7.14 -12.18 -8.27
C CYS A 207 6.16 -13.32 -8.04
N THR A 208 4.93 -13.02 -7.63
CA THR A 208 3.88 -14.03 -7.48
C THR A 208 3.53 -14.67 -8.83
N MET A 209 3.31 -13.86 -9.88
CA MET A 209 3.00 -14.39 -11.21
C MET A 209 4.14 -15.18 -11.83
N ILE A 210 5.41 -14.85 -11.52
CA ILE A 210 6.57 -15.64 -11.95
C ILE A 210 6.62 -17.00 -11.24
N LYS A 211 6.14 -17.07 -9.99
CA LYS A 211 6.12 -18.32 -9.19
C LYS A 211 4.91 -19.21 -9.47
N SER A 212 3.84 -18.67 -10.05
CA SER A 212 2.60 -19.39 -10.42
C SER A 212 2.74 -20.04 -11.79
#